data_2d847c31d84dfb7e26029f8a10112439
#
_entry.id   2d847c31d84dfb7e26029f8a10112439
#
_cell.length_a   1.000
_cell.length_b   1.000
_cell.length_c   1.000
_cell.angle_alpha   90.00
_cell.angle_beta   90.00
_cell.angle_gamma   90.00
#
_symmetry.space_group_name_H-M   'P 1'
#
loop_
_entity.id
_entity.type
_entity.pdbx_description
1 polymer ?
#
loop_
_entity_poly.entity_id
_entity_poly.type
_entity_poly.pdbx_seq_one_letter_code
_entity_poly.pdbx_strand_id
1 'polypeptide(L)'
;YTDNYIFMISSSKLFSYAGQRLGLLCISDALFHKKYEHLKERYKADKLGYTITYKLIYTQTSGTAHSPQYAVAAVLKAANEGRINILTDVREYGKRAEIMKTLYKNAGFKVVYDKDGHEDVADGFYFTIYYPGMTGAELAKELLYYGISSITLKGCGSTREGLRACVSQVGLDLSLIHI
;
A
#
# COMPACT_ATOMS: atom_id res chain seq x y z
N TYR A 1 3.47 10.14 -22.22
CA TYR A 1 4.22 10.01 -20.97
C TYR A 1 4.82 11.38 -20.61
N THR A 2 5.08 11.65 -19.33
CA THR A 2 5.62 12.91 -18.82
C THR A 2 7.02 12.71 -18.24
N ASP A 3 7.87 13.71 -18.40
CA ASP A 3 9.18 13.76 -17.73
C ASP A 3 9.08 14.36 -16.31
N ASN A 4 7.86 14.77 -15.89
CA ASN A 4 7.60 15.36 -14.59
C ASN A 4 6.89 14.33 -13.71
N TYR A 5 7.64 13.43 -13.08
CA TYR A 5 7.08 12.45 -12.16
C TYR A 5 7.91 12.27 -10.89
N ILE A 6 7.23 11.97 -9.82
CA ILE A 6 7.79 11.45 -8.57
C ILE A 6 7.04 10.15 -8.27
N PHE A 7 7.77 9.05 -8.13
CA PHE A 7 7.23 7.74 -7.84
C PHE A 7 7.69 7.26 -6.47
N MET A 8 6.73 6.86 -5.62
CA MET A 8 7.02 6.37 -4.28
C MET A 8 6.63 4.90 -4.17
N ILE A 9 7.56 4.10 -3.65
CA ILE A 9 7.33 2.68 -3.36
C ILE A 9 7.53 2.47 -1.87
N SER A 10 6.53 1.88 -1.20
CA SER A 10 6.68 1.43 0.18
C SER A 10 7.12 -0.04 0.20
N SER A 11 8.22 -0.33 0.87
CA SER A 11 8.67 -1.71 1.10
C SER A 11 7.72 -2.48 2.02
N SER A 12 6.92 -1.76 2.80
CA SER A 12 6.00 -2.36 3.78
C SER A 12 5.02 -3.37 3.17
N LYS A 13 4.55 -3.10 1.93
CA LYS A 13 3.56 -3.93 1.26
C LYS A 13 4.16 -4.76 0.13
N LEU A 14 5.04 -4.15 -0.68
CA LEU A 14 5.65 -4.83 -1.82
C LEU A 14 6.56 -6.00 -1.40
N PHE A 15 7.30 -5.84 -0.29
CA PHE A 15 8.26 -6.83 0.21
C PHE A 15 7.88 -7.40 1.58
N SER A 16 6.65 -7.16 2.07
CA SER A 16 6.24 -7.53 3.45
C SER A 16 7.21 -7.03 4.54
N TYR A 17 7.83 -5.86 4.31
CA TYR A 17 8.97 -5.33 5.07
C TYR A 17 8.59 -4.13 5.96
N ALA A 18 7.35 -4.16 6.49
CA ALA A 18 6.76 -3.04 7.22
C ALA A 18 7.55 -2.64 8.49
N GLY A 19 8.09 -3.62 9.23
CA GLY A 19 8.85 -3.39 10.46
C GLY A 19 10.18 -2.67 10.25
N GLN A 20 10.74 -2.71 9.06
CA GLN A 20 12.04 -2.11 8.75
C GLN A 20 11.97 -0.64 8.31
N ARG A 21 10.77 -0.08 8.16
CA ARG A 21 10.53 1.35 7.91
C ARG A 21 11.29 1.92 6.72
N LEU A 22 11.23 1.25 5.56
CA LEU A 22 11.89 1.66 4.32
C LEU A 22 10.88 2.01 3.24
N GLY A 23 11.15 3.07 2.51
CA GLY A 23 10.49 3.45 1.26
C GLY A 23 11.53 3.91 0.23
N LEU A 24 11.16 3.85 -1.04
CA LEU A 24 11.96 4.34 -2.16
C LEU A 24 11.26 5.54 -2.79
N LEU A 25 12.03 6.57 -3.11
CA LEU A 25 11.56 7.75 -3.83
C LEU A 25 12.34 7.86 -5.13
N CYS A 26 11.64 7.69 -6.24
CA CYS A 26 12.20 7.87 -7.59
C CYS A 26 11.71 9.21 -8.13
N ILE A 27 12.65 10.09 -8.46
CA ILE A 27 12.36 11.41 -9.02
C ILE A 27 12.95 11.44 -10.42
N SER A 28 12.19 11.88 -11.42
CA SER A 28 12.73 12.03 -12.77
C SER A 28 13.92 12.99 -12.80
N ASP A 29 14.88 12.78 -13.69
CA ASP A 29 16.06 13.63 -13.81
C ASP A 29 15.67 15.09 -14.10
N ALA A 30 14.63 15.28 -14.91
CA ALA A 30 14.10 16.60 -15.22
C ALA A 30 13.64 17.36 -13.95
N LEU A 31 12.92 16.70 -13.05
CA LEU A 31 12.52 17.29 -11.78
C LEU A 31 13.66 17.36 -10.76
N PHE A 32 14.52 16.35 -10.70
CA PHE A 32 15.62 16.31 -9.73
C PHE A 32 16.55 17.50 -9.88
N HIS A 33 16.87 17.89 -11.11
CA HIS A 33 17.75 19.00 -11.43
C HIS A 33 17.03 20.34 -11.58
N LYS A 34 15.70 20.35 -11.59
CA LYS A 34 14.91 21.56 -11.76
C LYS A 34 15.09 22.53 -10.60
N LYS A 35 15.27 23.81 -10.94
CA LYS A 35 15.41 24.90 -9.98
C LYS A 35 14.09 25.58 -9.71
N TYR A 36 13.92 25.97 -8.44
CA TYR A 36 12.76 26.71 -7.96
C TYR A 36 13.22 27.81 -6.99
N GLU A 37 13.03 29.06 -7.33
CA GLU A 37 13.53 30.20 -6.53
C GLU A 37 12.94 30.23 -5.11
N HIS A 38 11.66 29.88 -4.95
CA HIS A 38 11.03 29.83 -3.65
C HIS A 38 11.62 28.76 -2.68
N LEU A 39 12.25 27.70 -3.24
CA LEU A 39 12.98 26.74 -2.42
C LEU A 39 14.26 27.35 -1.84
N LYS A 40 14.91 28.23 -2.61
CA LYS A 40 16.12 28.93 -2.16
C LYS A 40 15.83 29.84 -0.96
N GLU A 41 14.71 30.54 -0.97
CA GLU A 41 14.28 31.36 0.13
C GLU A 41 14.10 30.54 1.42
N ARG A 42 13.33 29.44 1.34
CA ARG A 42 12.95 28.61 2.49
C ARG A 42 14.05 27.66 2.95
N TYR A 43 14.75 26.98 2.02
CA TYR A 43 15.66 25.88 2.32
C TYR A 43 17.13 26.22 2.03
N LYS A 44 17.44 27.43 1.53
CA LYS A 44 18.78 27.84 1.08
C LYS A 44 19.36 26.90 0.00
N ALA A 45 18.48 26.30 -0.79
CA ALA A 45 18.81 25.43 -1.92
C ALA A 45 17.72 25.56 -2.98
N ASP A 46 18.11 25.68 -4.25
CA ASP A 46 17.19 25.91 -5.36
C ASP A 46 16.81 24.64 -6.16
N LYS A 47 17.66 23.60 -6.14
CA LYS A 47 17.40 22.36 -6.86
C LYS A 47 16.50 21.43 -6.05
N LEU A 48 15.41 20.95 -6.69
CA LEU A 48 14.42 20.12 -6.04
C LEU A 48 15.02 18.84 -5.42
N GLY A 49 15.78 18.08 -6.18
CA GLY A 49 16.38 16.82 -5.71
C GLY A 49 17.31 17.04 -4.51
N TYR A 50 18.16 18.06 -4.57
CA TYR A 50 19.02 18.41 -3.45
C TYR A 50 18.20 18.80 -2.20
N THR A 51 17.16 19.61 -2.40
CA THR A 51 16.27 20.04 -1.31
C THR A 51 15.59 18.86 -0.66
N ILE A 52 15.03 17.93 -1.45
CA ILE A 52 14.39 16.73 -0.91
C ILE A 52 15.40 15.87 -0.15
N THR A 53 16.55 15.58 -0.73
CA THR A 53 17.54 14.68 -0.12
C THR A 53 18.14 15.25 1.16
N TYR A 54 18.65 16.48 1.10
CA TYR A 54 19.46 17.02 2.19
C TYR A 54 18.72 17.96 3.13
N LYS A 55 17.68 18.64 2.66
CA LYS A 55 16.93 19.62 3.47
C LYS A 55 15.63 19.08 4.05
N LEU A 56 15.12 17.97 3.49
CA LEU A 56 13.92 17.32 4.02
C LEU A 56 14.26 15.95 4.62
N ILE A 57 14.68 14.99 3.81
CA ILE A 57 14.90 13.62 4.29
C ILE A 57 16.02 13.57 5.34
N TYR A 58 17.20 14.07 5.00
CA TYR A 58 18.35 14.01 5.92
C TYR A 58 18.10 14.76 7.22
N THR A 59 17.55 15.96 7.17
CA THR A 59 17.31 16.76 8.39
C THR A 59 16.27 16.15 9.33
N GLN A 60 15.34 15.35 8.82
CA GLN A 60 14.31 14.70 9.62
C GLN A 60 14.73 13.31 10.12
N THR A 61 15.68 12.66 9.48
CA THR A 61 16.04 11.27 9.76
C THR A 61 17.49 11.10 10.22
N SER A 62 18.30 12.16 10.15
CA SER A 62 19.78 12.09 10.32
C SER A 62 20.46 11.06 9.38
N GLY A 63 19.80 10.74 8.29
CA GLY A 63 20.15 9.68 7.36
C GLY A 63 19.21 8.49 7.49
N THR A 64 19.03 7.78 6.38
CA THR A 64 18.17 6.59 6.34
C THR A 64 18.93 5.36 6.85
N ALA A 65 18.21 4.41 7.49
CA ALA A 65 18.82 3.19 7.99
C ALA A 65 19.46 2.36 6.86
N HIS A 66 20.72 1.96 7.02
CA HIS A 66 21.49 1.29 5.97
C HIS A 66 21.05 -0.18 5.77
N SER A 67 20.90 -0.94 6.87
CA SER A 67 20.59 -2.37 6.80
C SER A 67 19.36 -2.69 5.94
N PRO A 68 18.19 -2.02 6.12
CA PRO A 68 17.04 -2.30 5.28
C PRO A 68 17.24 -1.87 3.81
N GLN A 69 18.05 -0.85 3.53
CA GLN A 69 18.39 -0.47 2.15
C GLN A 69 19.19 -1.57 1.45
N TYR A 70 20.22 -2.12 2.09
CA TYR A 70 21.00 -3.23 1.54
C TYR A 70 20.16 -4.50 1.35
N ALA A 71 19.27 -4.80 2.29
CA ALA A 71 18.38 -5.95 2.17
C ALA A 71 17.44 -5.82 0.96
N VAL A 72 16.77 -4.67 0.79
CA VAL A 72 15.90 -4.46 -0.37
C VAL A 72 16.70 -4.40 -1.67
N ALA A 73 17.89 -3.78 -1.68
CA ALA A 73 18.77 -3.79 -2.85
C ALA A 73 19.17 -5.22 -3.26
N ALA A 74 19.46 -6.10 -2.30
CA ALA A 74 19.75 -7.50 -2.58
C ALA A 74 18.55 -8.25 -3.17
N VAL A 75 17.34 -8.01 -2.65
CA VAL A 75 16.10 -8.59 -3.20
C VAL A 75 15.85 -8.12 -4.64
N LEU A 76 15.96 -6.82 -4.90
CA LEU A 76 15.79 -6.25 -6.25
C LEU A 76 16.85 -6.80 -7.22
N LYS A 77 18.10 -6.90 -6.77
CA LYS A 77 19.17 -7.51 -7.57
C LYS A 77 18.87 -8.96 -7.90
N ALA A 78 18.43 -9.75 -6.92
CA ALA A 78 18.07 -11.15 -7.13
C ALA A 78 16.90 -11.31 -8.11
N ALA A 79 15.92 -10.40 -8.04
CA ALA A 79 14.79 -10.37 -8.98
C ALA A 79 15.24 -10.03 -10.41
N ASN A 80 16.10 -9.02 -10.57
CA ASN A 80 16.66 -8.64 -11.88
C ASN A 80 17.51 -9.74 -12.50
N GLU A 81 18.21 -10.52 -11.68
CA GLU A 81 19.00 -11.68 -12.12
C GLU A 81 18.15 -12.95 -12.34
N GLY A 82 16.84 -12.88 -12.15
CA GLY A 82 15.91 -14.00 -12.31
C GLY A 82 16.02 -15.09 -11.23
N ARG A 83 16.75 -14.83 -10.14
CA ARG A 83 16.92 -15.78 -9.03
C ARG A 83 15.67 -15.89 -8.14
N ILE A 84 14.86 -14.85 -8.10
CA ILE A 84 13.57 -14.83 -7.40
C ILE A 84 12.52 -14.18 -8.30
N ASN A 85 11.26 -14.56 -8.09
CA ASN A 85 10.12 -13.95 -8.78
C ASN A 85 9.14 -13.37 -7.76
N ILE A 86 9.22 -12.06 -7.52
CA ILE A 86 8.37 -11.34 -6.58
C ILE A 86 6.88 -11.41 -6.98
N LEU A 87 6.59 -11.53 -8.29
CA LEU A 87 5.20 -11.60 -8.78
C LEU A 87 4.47 -12.87 -8.35
N THR A 88 5.19 -13.94 -8.05
CA THR A 88 4.57 -15.18 -7.58
C THR A 88 3.81 -14.96 -6.26
N ASP A 89 4.45 -14.29 -5.30
CA ASP A 89 3.85 -14.00 -4.00
C ASP A 89 2.70 -13.01 -4.11
N VAL A 90 2.85 -12.00 -4.98
CA VAL A 90 1.80 -11.00 -5.23
C VAL A 90 0.55 -11.65 -5.86
N ARG A 91 0.72 -12.58 -6.78
CA ARG A 91 -0.40 -13.33 -7.40
C ARG A 91 -1.18 -14.16 -6.39
N GLU A 92 -0.51 -14.66 -5.36
CA GLU A 92 -1.18 -15.42 -4.30
C GLU A 92 -2.17 -14.54 -3.51
N TYR A 93 -1.82 -13.28 -3.23
CA TYR A 93 -2.78 -12.34 -2.62
C TYR A 93 -3.97 -12.06 -3.52
N GLY A 94 -3.77 -11.94 -4.82
CA GLY A 94 -4.86 -11.79 -5.80
C GLY A 94 -5.85 -12.95 -5.75
N LYS A 95 -5.36 -14.20 -5.75
CA LYS A 95 -6.22 -15.40 -5.62
C LYS A 95 -7.02 -15.42 -4.32
N ARG A 96 -6.37 -15.09 -3.19
CA ARG A 96 -7.05 -15.01 -1.88
C ARG A 96 -8.12 -13.93 -1.88
N ALA A 97 -7.84 -12.76 -2.45
CA ALA A 97 -8.80 -11.67 -2.56
C ALA A 97 -10.02 -12.08 -3.39
N GLU A 98 -9.84 -12.76 -4.52
CA GLU A 98 -10.91 -13.25 -5.38
C GLU A 98 -11.83 -14.23 -4.64
N ILE A 99 -11.25 -15.22 -3.96
CA ILE A 99 -12.00 -16.19 -3.15
C ILE A 99 -12.79 -15.47 -2.05
N MET A 100 -12.13 -14.63 -1.27
CA MET A 100 -12.76 -13.92 -0.16
C MET A 100 -13.86 -12.97 -0.65
N LYS A 101 -13.64 -12.20 -1.72
CA LYS A 101 -14.66 -11.35 -2.31
C LYS A 101 -15.90 -12.14 -2.73
N THR A 102 -15.71 -13.31 -3.33
CA THR A 102 -16.80 -14.20 -3.73
C THR A 102 -17.60 -14.66 -2.52
N LEU A 103 -16.92 -15.10 -1.46
CA LEU A 103 -17.59 -15.55 -0.23
C LEU A 103 -18.36 -14.40 0.44
N TYR A 104 -17.75 -13.21 0.57
CA TYR A 104 -18.44 -12.05 1.13
C TYR A 104 -19.66 -11.64 0.28
N LYS A 105 -19.55 -11.63 -1.05
CA LYS A 105 -20.68 -11.33 -1.94
C LYS A 105 -21.82 -12.34 -1.75
N ASN A 106 -21.51 -13.63 -1.63
CA ASN A 106 -22.50 -14.69 -1.37
C ASN A 106 -23.18 -14.53 0.00
N ALA A 107 -22.48 -14.00 1.00
CA ALA A 107 -23.02 -13.69 2.32
C ALA A 107 -23.76 -12.32 2.39
N GLY A 108 -24.02 -11.66 1.26
CA GLY A 108 -24.78 -10.41 1.18
C GLY A 108 -23.96 -9.12 1.33
N PHE A 109 -22.65 -9.22 1.50
CA PHE A 109 -21.77 -8.05 1.49
C PHE A 109 -21.58 -7.50 0.06
N LYS A 110 -21.14 -6.27 -0.01
CA LYS A 110 -20.73 -5.62 -1.27
C LYS A 110 -19.32 -5.05 -1.15
N VAL A 111 -18.60 -4.98 -2.26
CA VAL A 111 -17.29 -4.32 -2.34
C VAL A 111 -17.49 -2.82 -2.50
N VAL A 112 -16.78 -2.00 -1.71
CA VAL A 112 -16.94 -0.54 -1.73
C VAL A 112 -16.19 0.09 -2.91
N TYR A 113 -14.94 -0.32 -3.11
CA TYR A 113 -14.08 0.13 -4.19
C TYR A 113 -13.77 -1.06 -5.09
N ASP A 114 -14.63 -1.34 -6.06
CA ASP A 114 -14.56 -2.52 -6.96
C ASP A 114 -14.04 -2.14 -8.35
N LYS A 115 -14.27 -0.90 -8.76
CA LYS A 115 -13.93 -0.39 -10.10
C LYS A 115 -13.13 0.92 -10.04
N ASP A 116 -12.23 1.08 -11.00
CA ASP A 116 -11.60 2.34 -11.38
C ASP A 116 -11.99 2.63 -12.84
N GLY A 117 -12.96 3.51 -13.02
CA GLY A 117 -13.63 3.67 -14.31
C GLY A 117 -14.34 2.39 -14.75
N HIS A 118 -13.86 1.75 -15.80
CA HIS A 118 -14.41 0.49 -16.34
C HIS A 118 -13.61 -0.74 -15.93
N GLU A 119 -12.41 -0.56 -15.39
CA GLU A 119 -11.52 -1.63 -15.00
C GLU A 119 -11.76 -2.08 -13.55
N ASP A 120 -11.46 -3.35 -13.27
CA ASP A 120 -11.45 -3.87 -11.91
C ASP A 120 -10.27 -3.30 -11.13
N VAL A 121 -10.52 -2.86 -9.88
CA VAL A 121 -9.44 -2.43 -9.00
C VAL A 121 -8.55 -3.61 -8.66
N ALA A 122 -7.24 -3.45 -8.90
CA ALA A 122 -6.25 -4.42 -8.51
C ALA A 122 -6.17 -4.54 -6.99
N ASP A 123 -6.34 -5.75 -6.46
CA ASP A 123 -6.22 -6.01 -5.05
C ASP A 123 -4.76 -6.28 -4.65
N GLY A 124 -4.38 -5.73 -3.49
CA GLY A 124 -3.13 -6.05 -2.82
C GLY A 124 -3.40 -6.86 -1.55
N PHE A 125 -2.89 -6.36 -0.41
CA PHE A 125 -3.17 -6.95 0.90
C PHE A 125 -4.60 -6.75 1.38
N TYR A 126 -5.32 -5.81 0.80
CA TYR A 126 -6.61 -5.37 1.29
C TYR A 126 -7.59 -5.15 0.14
N PHE A 127 -8.85 -5.46 0.41
CA PHE A 127 -10.00 -4.95 -0.34
C PHE A 127 -11.02 -4.37 0.64
N THR A 128 -12.11 -3.83 0.15
CA THR A 128 -13.05 -3.06 0.96
C THR A 128 -14.46 -3.65 0.86
N ILE A 129 -15.11 -3.82 2.01
CA ILE A 129 -16.45 -4.41 2.08
C ILE A 129 -17.39 -3.52 2.88
N TYR A 130 -18.68 -3.62 2.59
CA TYR A 130 -19.74 -3.09 3.45
C TYR A 130 -20.93 -4.05 3.46
N TYR A 131 -21.76 -3.94 4.50
CA TYR A 131 -23.03 -4.66 4.57
C TYR A 131 -24.18 -3.65 4.44
N PRO A 132 -25.17 -3.87 3.55
CA PRO A 132 -26.30 -2.95 3.36
C PRO A 132 -27.07 -2.72 4.67
N GLY A 133 -27.33 -1.44 4.98
CA GLY A 133 -28.06 -1.05 6.18
C GLY A 133 -27.22 -0.90 7.45
N MET A 134 -25.89 -1.15 7.39
CA MET A 134 -24.99 -0.98 8.53
C MET A 134 -23.93 0.09 8.25
N THR A 135 -23.60 0.89 9.25
CA THR A 135 -22.40 1.72 9.24
C THR A 135 -21.14 0.86 9.40
N GLY A 136 -19.99 1.39 9.01
CA GLY A 136 -18.73 0.68 9.22
C GLY A 136 -18.43 0.36 10.68
N ALA A 137 -18.86 1.23 11.60
CA ALA A 137 -18.69 1.01 13.06
C ALA A 137 -19.58 -0.11 13.58
N GLU A 138 -20.85 -0.15 13.18
CA GLU A 138 -21.78 -1.23 13.54
C GLU A 138 -21.30 -2.56 12.99
N LEU A 139 -20.89 -2.58 11.71
CA LEU A 139 -20.37 -3.79 11.10
C LEU A 139 -19.07 -4.28 11.77
N ALA A 140 -18.15 -3.38 12.12
CA ALA A 140 -16.94 -3.75 12.85
C ALA A 140 -17.27 -4.36 14.23
N LYS A 141 -18.23 -3.77 14.94
CA LYS A 141 -18.68 -4.28 16.24
C LYS A 141 -19.31 -5.66 16.10
N GLU A 142 -20.17 -5.85 15.11
CA GLU A 142 -20.85 -7.15 14.88
C GLU A 142 -19.83 -8.24 14.57
N LEU A 143 -18.88 -7.97 13.66
CA LEU A 143 -17.86 -8.95 13.28
C LEU A 143 -16.92 -9.35 14.43
N LEU A 144 -16.73 -8.48 15.43
CA LEU A 144 -15.96 -8.83 16.62
C LEU A 144 -16.56 -9.98 17.42
N TYR A 145 -17.89 -10.13 17.43
CA TYR A 145 -18.56 -11.29 18.09
C TYR A 145 -18.21 -12.61 17.42
N TYR A 146 -17.79 -12.57 16.15
CA TYR A 146 -17.34 -13.73 15.38
C TYR A 146 -15.81 -13.85 15.32
N GLY A 147 -15.08 -13.06 16.14
CA GLY A 147 -13.63 -13.09 16.19
C GLY A 147 -12.93 -12.37 15.03
N ILE A 148 -13.67 -11.59 14.22
CA ILE A 148 -13.12 -10.86 13.07
C ILE A 148 -12.88 -9.41 13.47
N SER A 149 -11.61 -9.00 13.50
CA SER A 149 -11.20 -7.62 13.75
C SER A 149 -10.85 -6.92 12.44
N SER A 150 -11.40 -5.72 12.23
CA SER A 150 -11.15 -4.93 11.02
C SER A 150 -11.15 -3.43 11.30
N ILE A 151 -10.61 -2.66 10.38
CA ILE A 151 -10.54 -1.19 10.46
C ILE A 151 -11.63 -0.60 9.57
N THR A 152 -12.39 0.38 10.12
CA THR A 152 -13.42 1.08 9.35
C THR A 152 -12.80 1.93 8.25
N LEU A 153 -13.50 2.08 7.13
CA LEU A 153 -13.05 2.94 6.02
C LEU A 153 -12.98 4.40 6.45
N LYS A 154 -13.87 4.87 7.31
CA LYS A 154 -13.77 6.22 7.91
C LYS A 154 -12.50 6.41 8.72
N GLY A 155 -12.08 5.41 9.48
CA GLY A 155 -10.79 5.40 10.19
C GLY A 155 -9.57 5.44 9.25
N CYS A 156 -9.75 5.04 8.00
CA CYS A 156 -8.74 5.15 6.94
C CYS A 156 -8.85 6.46 6.13
N GLY A 157 -9.75 7.39 6.49
CA GLY A 157 -9.94 8.67 5.81
C GLY A 157 -10.95 8.65 4.65
N SER A 158 -11.69 7.54 4.44
CA SER A 158 -12.75 7.47 3.44
C SER A 158 -14.03 8.17 3.93
N THR A 159 -14.80 8.73 3.00
CA THR A 159 -16.14 9.25 3.27
C THR A 159 -17.22 8.15 3.17
N ARG A 160 -16.87 6.97 2.66
CA ARG A 160 -17.79 5.83 2.50
C ARG A 160 -17.83 4.96 3.75
N GLU A 161 -18.98 4.33 3.98
CA GLU A 161 -19.13 3.30 5.01
C GLU A 161 -18.48 1.98 4.56
N GLY A 162 -18.04 1.19 5.53
CA GLY A 162 -17.49 -0.14 5.30
C GLY A 162 -16.21 -0.42 6.09
N LEU A 163 -15.59 -1.52 5.77
CA LEU A 163 -14.41 -2.07 6.43
C LEU A 163 -13.33 -2.42 5.41
N ARG A 164 -12.09 -2.50 5.89
CA ARG A 164 -10.94 -2.98 5.14
C ARG A 164 -10.68 -4.44 5.48
N ALA A 165 -10.98 -5.35 4.56
CA ALA A 165 -10.65 -6.76 4.68
C ALA A 165 -9.17 -7.01 4.32
N CYS A 166 -8.49 -7.87 5.08
CA CYS A 166 -7.07 -8.20 4.89
C CYS A 166 -6.93 -9.65 4.42
N VAL A 167 -6.17 -9.87 3.35
CA VAL A 167 -5.93 -11.22 2.78
C VAL A 167 -4.55 -11.78 3.14
N SER A 168 -3.64 -10.96 3.64
CA SER A 168 -2.22 -11.33 3.77
C SER A 168 -1.93 -12.34 4.87
N GLN A 169 -2.78 -12.41 5.89
CA GLN A 169 -2.59 -13.32 7.05
C GLN A 169 -3.65 -14.41 7.17
N VAL A 170 -4.50 -14.54 6.16
CA VAL A 170 -5.55 -15.57 6.13
C VAL A 170 -5.06 -16.69 5.22
N GLY A 171 -4.91 -17.91 5.78
CA GLY A 171 -4.67 -19.12 4.99
C GLY A 171 -5.86 -19.44 4.10
N LEU A 172 -5.64 -20.15 2.99
CA LEU A 172 -6.73 -20.56 2.09
C LEU A 172 -7.77 -21.43 2.81
N ASP A 173 -7.34 -22.24 3.75
CA ASP A 173 -8.18 -23.07 4.63
C ASP A 173 -9.05 -22.22 5.58
N LEU A 174 -8.49 -21.17 6.16
CA LEU A 174 -9.22 -20.26 7.06
C LEU A 174 -10.17 -19.32 6.32
N SER A 175 -9.85 -18.92 5.08
CA SER A 175 -10.75 -18.11 4.28
C SER A 175 -12.05 -18.83 3.89
N LEU A 176 -12.06 -20.16 3.98
CA LEU A 176 -13.24 -20.99 3.71
C LEU A 176 -14.09 -21.30 4.96
N ILE A 177 -13.57 -21.08 6.17
CA ILE A 177 -14.19 -21.52 7.43
C ILE A 177 -14.92 -20.38 8.16
N HIS A 178 -14.59 -19.10 7.91
CA HIS A 178 -15.02 -17.97 8.73
C HIS A 178 -15.98 -16.98 8.03
N ILE A 179 -16.71 -17.45 7.01
CA ILE A 179 -17.77 -16.65 6.38
C ILE A 179 -19.08 -17.41 6.38
#